data_d0f84c6d5436652a1f0d105ce25db43c
#
_entry.id   d0f84c6d5436652a1f0d105ce25db43c
#
_cell.length_a   1.000
_cell.length_b   1.000
_cell.length_c   1.000
_cell.angle_alpha   90.00
_cell.angle_beta   90.00
_cell.angle_gamma   90.00
#
_symmetry.space_group_name_H-M   'P 1'
#
loop_
_entity.id
_entity.type
_entity.pdbx_description
1 polymer ?
#
loop_
_entity_poly.entity_id
_entity_poly.type
_entity_poly.pdbx_seq_one_letter_code
_entity_poly.pdbx_strand_id
1 'polypeptide(L)'
;MQYAVRAVFCLALFVGITSQAASDDIDTILVGKIYTADSEHPEVQALAISGGHIEKVGTIEEISALAQPETEIIRIENGVIVPGFIDAHLHVAGVGSALVNVDLMSVNSFEELIERVVARAENTPAGSVVIGRGWHQSKWQQLPDGSISGFPTHHLLSEAVPEHPVLLEHANGHTVLLNAQAMALSGIDQATPTPEGGVILKDSEGQPTGVLHETATGLARRLEAYGPERAKYLLEIAQDHLVSEGVTSAHDAGVRKVDLDAQVALAEAGDLQVRLYSMIDASDTVAMNEWRKHGLLVASESQRLTVRSIKVVADGALGSRTAWLHEPYSDDPETSGVSTFPMEQLDSLIADTRDGGWQINVHAIGDKANSQVLDVFGKYLNTGNDSRFRIEHAQHILAPELRRFANLNVIASMQPIHLSSDRPWAIDRLGSKRIEEGAYLWQSMLASGVVVASGTDAPVEPVSAIDNFYAAVTRKQLNGLPESGFEAAEKLSREQALQAMTAAGAFAAFEEQVKGTLAPGKYADLVVLSQDIMQVPESQIRETKVLKTMVGGRWVYEKEAPDSN
;
A
#
# COMPACT_ATOMS: atom_id res chain seq x y z
N MET A 1 -55.33 -48.87 -8.86
CA MET A 1 -54.29 -48.62 -7.86
C MET A 1 -53.89 -47.17 -8.00
N GLN A 2 -54.30 -46.38 -7.02
CA GLN A 2 -54.21 -44.91 -7.01
C GLN A 2 -52.82 -44.45 -6.62
N TYR A 3 -52.23 -43.57 -7.42
CA TYR A 3 -51.02 -42.80 -7.04
C TYR A 3 -51.48 -41.43 -6.47
N ALA A 4 -51.22 -41.22 -5.22
CA ALA A 4 -51.44 -39.94 -4.55
C ALA A 4 -50.22 -39.02 -4.79
N VAL A 5 -50.44 -37.91 -5.49
CA VAL A 5 -49.48 -36.81 -5.67
C VAL A 5 -49.56 -35.93 -4.40
N ARG A 6 -48.50 -35.86 -3.61
CA ARG A 6 -48.37 -34.87 -2.53
C ARG A 6 -47.75 -33.60 -3.11
N ALA A 7 -48.57 -32.56 -3.15
CA ALA A 7 -48.12 -31.20 -3.41
C ALA A 7 -47.41 -30.66 -2.17
N VAL A 8 -46.12 -30.30 -2.28
CA VAL A 8 -45.39 -29.55 -1.25
C VAL A 8 -45.59 -28.07 -1.56
N PHE A 9 -46.33 -27.38 -0.70
CA PHE A 9 -46.40 -25.92 -0.71
C PHE A 9 -45.14 -25.35 -0.07
N CYS A 10 -44.26 -24.76 -0.88
CA CYS A 10 -43.21 -23.90 -0.38
C CYS A 10 -43.81 -22.55 0.01
N LEU A 11 -43.88 -22.31 1.32
CA LEU A 11 -44.23 -21.01 1.87
C LEU A 11 -42.98 -20.12 1.77
N ALA A 12 -42.95 -19.21 0.81
CA ALA A 12 -41.92 -18.17 0.75
C ALA A 12 -42.16 -17.18 1.87
N LEU A 13 -41.33 -17.23 2.91
CA LEU A 13 -41.27 -16.16 3.91
C LEU A 13 -40.64 -14.94 3.21
N PHE A 14 -41.44 -13.96 2.86
CA PHE A 14 -40.99 -12.60 2.59
C PHE A 14 -40.52 -12.02 3.95
N VAL A 15 -39.22 -12.08 4.22
CA VAL A 15 -38.58 -11.22 5.21
C VAL A 15 -38.64 -9.81 4.62
N GLY A 16 -39.60 -9.02 5.11
CA GLY A 16 -39.63 -7.60 4.83
C GLY A 16 -38.34 -6.97 5.37
N ILE A 17 -37.41 -6.61 4.48
CA ILE A 17 -36.36 -5.68 4.83
C ILE A 17 -37.07 -4.37 5.10
N THR A 18 -37.28 -4.06 6.39
CA THR A 18 -37.61 -2.70 6.79
C THR A 18 -36.43 -1.84 6.42
N SER A 19 -36.53 -1.12 5.30
CA SER A 19 -35.69 0.03 5.05
C SER A 19 -35.85 0.92 6.30
N GLN A 20 -34.79 1.01 7.08
CA GLN A 20 -34.67 2.03 8.10
C GLN A 20 -34.74 3.34 7.33
N ALA A 21 -35.82 4.08 7.51
CA ALA A 21 -35.93 5.42 6.96
C ALA A 21 -34.70 6.17 7.44
N ALA A 22 -33.86 6.66 6.49
CA ALA A 22 -32.79 7.59 6.79
C ALA A 22 -33.43 8.70 7.63
N SER A 23 -32.78 9.12 8.70
CA SER A 23 -33.25 10.28 9.46
C SER A 23 -33.19 11.46 8.49
N ASP A 24 -34.30 12.19 8.35
CA ASP A 24 -34.35 13.43 7.54
C ASP A 24 -33.42 14.53 8.12
N ASP A 25 -32.65 14.23 9.16
CA ASP A 25 -31.81 15.17 9.90
C ASP A 25 -30.42 15.25 9.27
N ILE A 26 -30.07 16.46 8.82
CA ILE A 26 -28.74 16.76 8.29
C ILE A 26 -27.78 17.09 9.43
N ASP A 27 -26.76 16.24 9.62
CA ASP A 27 -25.74 16.41 10.66
C ASP A 27 -24.79 17.57 10.32
N THR A 28 -24.26 17.55 9.08
CA THR A 28 -23.21 18.48 8.66
C THR A 28 -23.44 18.95 7.23
N ILE A 29 -23.20 20.23 6.97
CA ILE A 29 -23.10 20.81 5.64
C ILE A 29 -21.69 21.35 5.46
N LEU A 30 -20.99 20.85 4.43
CA LEU A 30 -19.70 21.38 4.00
C LEU A 30 -19.92 22.34 2.82
N VAL A 31 -19.36 23.54 2.92
CA VAL A 31 -19.45 24.60 1.90
C VAL A 31 -18.04 24.97 1.44
N GLY A 32 -17.80 24.91 0.15
CA GLY A 32 -16.51 25.24 -0.47
C GLY A 32 -16.42 24.72 -1.90
N LYS A 33 -15.25 24.76 -2.47
CA LYS A 33 -15.00 24.13 -3.76
C LYS A 33 -14.81 22.64 -3.57
N ILE A 34 -15.63 21.82 -4.23
CA ILE A 34 -15.67 20.37 -4.05
C ILE A 34 -15.54 19.68 -5.39
N TYR A 35 -14.50 18.87 -5.57
CA TYR A 35 -14.38 17.92 -6.67
C TYR A 35 -14.92 16.57 -6.20
N THR A 36 -15.87 16.01 -6.92
CA THR A 36 -16.60 14.82 -6.49
C THR A 36 -16.02 13.52 -7.00
N ALA A 37 -15.19 13.57 -8.05
CA ALA A 37 -14.80 12.45 -8.90
C ALA A 37 -16.00 11.68 -9.51
N ASP A 38 -17.20 12.23 -9.45
CA ASP A 38 -18.42 11.74 -10.10
C ASP A 38 -18.62 12.45 -11.44
N SER A 39 -18.85 11.67 -12.50
CA SER A 39 -19.01 12.22 -13.86
C SER A 39 -20.29 13.04 -14.05
N GLU A 40 -21.33 12.80 -13.24
CA GLU A 40 -22.60 13.53 -13.33
C GLU A 40 -22.48 14.92 -12.69
N HIS A 41 -21.72 15.05 -11.61
CA HIS A 41 -21.54 16.30 -10.87
C HIS A 41 -20.06 16.51 -10.51
N PRO A 42 -19.16 16.71 -11.47
CA PRO A 42 -17.72 16.68 -11.25
C PRO A 42 -17.19 17.75 -10.28
N GLU A 43 -17.89 18.89 -10.20
CA GLU A 43 -17.60 20.00 -9.28
C GLU A 43 -18.91 20.54 -8.69
N VAL A 44 -18.97 20.72 -7.36
CA VAL A 44 -20.10 21.29 -6.64
C VAL A 44 -19.63 22.31 -5.61
N GLN A 45 -20.58 23.07 -5.00
CA GLN A 45 -20.26 24.14 -4.05
C GLN A 45 -20.56 23.77 -2.59
N ALA A 46 -21.37 22.75 -2.39
CA ALA A 46 -21.72 22.27 -1.06
C ALA A 46 -22.17 20.81 -1.11
N LEU A 47 -22.06 20.13 0.03
CA LEU A 47 -22.64 18.81 0.26
C LEU A 47 -23.25 18.72 1.67
N ALA A 48 -24.31 17.93 1.81
CA ALA A 48 -24.95 17.61 3.07
C ALA A 48 -24.65 16.16 3.47
N ILE A 49 -24.39 15.95 4.76
CA ILE A 49 -24.07 14.65 5.37
C ILE A 49 -25.15 14.33 6.39
N SER A 50 -25.66 13.09 6.36
CA SER A 50 -26.57 12.51 7.33
C SER A 50 -26.16 11.08 7.66
N GLY A 51 -26.04 10.73 8.92
CA GLY A 51 -25.70 9.38 9.39
C GLY A 51 -24.39 8.83 8.79
N GLY A 52 -23.41 9.70 8.50
CA GLY A 52 -22.12 9.29 7.90
C GLY A 52 -22.14 9.11 6.39
N HIS A 53 -23.25 9.38 5.71
CA HIS A 53 -23.40 9.31 4.26
C HIS A 53 -23.64 10.68 3.64
N ILE A 54 -23.26 10.83 2.40
CA ILE A 54 -23.60 12.00 1.60
C ILE A 54 -25.07 11.91 1.23
N GLU A 55 -25.86 12.85 1.73
CA GLU A 55 -27.29 12.92 1.44
C GLU A 55 -27.54 13.64 0.12
N LYS A 56 -26.84 14.76 -0.09
CA LYS A 56 -27.00 15.58 -1.29
C LYS A 56 -25.75 16.40 -1.61
N VAL A 57 -25.53 16.66 -2.89
CA VAL A 57 -24.51 17.59 -3.40
C VAL A 57 -25.20 18.62 -4.29
N GLY A 58 -24.62 19.84 -4.40
CA GLY A 58 -25.20 20.89 -5.25
C GLY A 58 -24.63 22.28 -5.01
N THR A 59 -25.44 23.30 -5.31
CA THR A 59 -25.10 24.71 -5.06
C THR A 59 -25.21 25.03 -3.56
N ILE A 60 -24.57 26.10 -3.11
CA ILE A 60 -24.67 26.57 -1.72
C ILE A 60 -26.14 26.82 -1.34
N GLU A 61 -26.94 27.39 -2.22
CA GLU A 61 -28.36 27.70 -1.96
C GLU A 61 -29.18 26.43 -1.75
N GLU A 62 -29.04 25.47 -2.67
CA GLU A 62 -29.79 24.18 -2.59
C GLU A 62 -29.48 23.38 -1.35
N ILE A 63 -28.20 23.33 -0.95
CA ILE A 63 -27.75 22.53 0.19
C ILE A 63 -28.01 23.24 1.51
N SER A 64 -27.79 24.58 1.57
CA SER A 64 -28.06 25.33 2.79
C SER A 64 -29.56 25.38 3.14
N ALA A 65 -30.44 25.18 2.17
CA ALA A 65 -31.89 25.08 2.42
C ALA A 65 -32.28 23.79 3.20
N LEU A 66 -31.38 22.80 3.31
CA LEU A 66 -31.57 21.57 4.07
C LEU A 66 -31.17 21.72 5.54
N ALA A 67 -30.49 22.83 5.90
CA ALA A 67 -30.00 23.04 7.26
C ALA A 67 -31.14 23.11 8.28
N GLN A 68 -30.94 22.48 9.40
CA GLN A 68 -31.81 22.47 10.58
C GLN A 68 -31.10 23.18 11.74
N PRO A 69 -31.75 23.49 12.85
CA PRO A 69 -31.12 24.20 13.97
C PRO A 69 -29.86 23.53 14.52
N GLU A 70 -29.80 22.20 14.45
CA GLU A 70 -28.71 21.37 14.95
C GLU A 70 -27.63 21.08 13.90
N THR A 71 -27.87 21.41 12.63
CA THR A 71 -26.93 21.17 11.53
C THR A 71 -25.67 22.01 11.69
N GLU A 72 -24.50 21.34 11.72
CA GLU A 72 -23.21 22.01 11.69
C GLU A 72 -22.88 22.48 10.26
N ILE A 73 -22.57 23.76 10.09
CA ILE A 73 -22.18 24.33 8.80
C ILE A 73 -20.69 24.69 8.82
N ILE A 74 -19.88 23.95 8.07
CA ILE A 74 -18.43 24.14 7.97
C ILE A 74 -18.10 24.76 6.62
N ARG A 75 -17.42 25.91 6.63
CA ARG A 75 -16.98 26.61 5.42
C ARG A 75 -15.49 26.43 5.21
N ILE A 76 -15.12 25.94 4.03
CA ILE A 76 -13.73 25.81 3.58
C ILE A 76 -13.43 27.01 2.67
N GLU A 77 -12.88 28.08 3.25
CA GLU A 77 -12.60 29.32 2.53
C GLU A 77 -11.33 29.24 1.68
N ASN A 78 -10.33 28.51 2.18
CA ASN A 78 -9.06 28.32 1.51
C ASN A 78 -8.82 26.81 1.32
N GLY A 79 -8.60 26.40 0.07
CA GLY A 79 -8.42 25.01 -0.27
C GLY A 79 -9.60 24.38 -1.00
N VAL A 80 -9.61 23.07 -1.09
CA VAL A 80 -10.65 22.29 -1.77
C VAL A 80 -10.99 21.03 -1.00
N ILE A 81 -12.20 20.51 -1.25
CA ILE A 81 -12.64 19.21 -0.78
C ILE A 81 -12.54 18.23 -1.96
N VAL A 82 -11.96 17.05 -1.71
CA VAL A 82 -11.90 15.94 -2.66
C VAL A 82 -12.40 14.66 -1.99
N PRO A 83 -12.78 13.59 -2.73
CA PRO A 83 -13.04 12.29 -2.12
C PRO A 83 -11.82 11.82 -1.34
N GLY A 84 -12.05 11.07 -0.27
CA GLY A 84 -10.99 10.44 0.47
C GLY A 84 -10.09 9.59 -0.45
N PHE A 85 -8.79 9.74 -0.31
CA PHE A 85 -7.85 8.98 -1.13
C PHE A 85 -7.94 7.48 -0.79
N ILE A 86 -7.89 6.65 -1.82
CA ILE A 86 -7.81 5.21 -1.72
C ILE A 86 -6.43 4.79 -2.20
N ASP A 87 -5.59 4.36 -1.29
CA ASP A 87 -4.32 3.75 -1.68
C ASP A 87 -4.57 2.30 -2.09
N ALA A 88 -4.47 2.04 -3.41
CA ALA A 88 -4.86 0.74 -3.96
C ALA A 88 -3.81 -0.36 -3.76
N HIS A 89 -2.63 -0.05 -3.22
CA HIS A 89 -1.57 -1.00 -2.93
C HIS A 89 -0.57 -0.42 -1.93
N LEU A 90 -0.57 -0.95 -0.73
CA LEU A 90 0.44 -0.67 0.30
C LEU A 90 0.53 -1.85 1.28
N HIS A 91 1.41 -1.75 2.27
CA HIS A 91 1.61 -2.74 3.33
C HIS A 91 1.42 -2.07 4.69
N VAL A 92 0.21 -2.13 5.25
CA VAL A 92 -0.17 -1.34 6.44
C VAL A 92 0.74 -1.62 7.65
N ALA A 93 0.97 -2.89 7.98
CA ALA A 93 1.90 -3.24 9.06
C ALA A 93 3.36 -2.82 8.75
N GLY A 94 3.73 -2.81 7.47
CA GLY A 94 5.00 -2.29 6.97
C GLY A 94 5.14 -0.79 7.20
N VAL A 95 4.08 -0.01 6.94
CA VAL A 95 4.02 1.44 7.23
C VAL A 95 4.24 1.67 8.72
N GLY A 96 3.49 0.98 9.59
CA GLY A 96 3.68 1.07 11.03
C GLY A 96 5.10 0.73 11.47
N SER A 97 5.67 -0.34 10.89
CA SER A 97 7.06 -0.72 11.16
C SER A 97 8.06 0.37 10.74
N ALA A 98 7.89 0.97 9.57
CA ALA A 98 8.76 2.04 9.09
C ALA A 98 8.73 3.27 10.02
N LEU A 99 7.56 3.60 10.58
CA LEU A 99 7.39 4.74 11.50
C LEU A 99 8.02 4.50 12.89
N VAL A 100 8.06 3.24 13.35
CA VAL A 100 8.64 2.91 14.65
C VAL A 100 10.09 2.44 14.57
N ASN A 101 10.58 2.05 13.40
CA ASN A 101 11.97 1.67 13.22
C ASN A 101 12.88 2.91 13.20
N VAL A 102 14.15 2.69 13.52
CA VAL A 102 15.15 3.76 13.49
C VAL A 102 15.54 4.07 12.04
N ASP A 103 15.26 5.28 11.59
CA ASP A 103 15.78 5.74 10.28
C ASP A 103 17.28 6.02 10.38
N LEU A 104 18.07 5.25 9.62
CA LEU A 104 19.52 5.33 9.57
C LEU A 104 20.03 5.77 8.17
N MET A 105 19.14 6.19 7.28
CA MET A 105 19.52 6.54 5.90
C MET A 105 20.41 7.78 5.82
N SER A 106 20.26 8.71 6.76
CA SER A 106 20.97 9.99 6.75
C SER A 106 22.15 10.06 7.74
N VAL A 107 22.47 8.95 8.42
CA VAL A 107 23.58 8.94 9.40
C VAL A 107 24.95 9.08 8.71
N ASN A 108 25.79 9.92 9.27
CA ASN A 108 27.12 10.26 8.72
C ASN A 108 28.29 9.68 9.55
N SER A 109 27.98 8.97 10.63
CA SER A 109 28.97 8.27 11.46
C SER A 109 28.35 7.09 12.19
N PHE A 110 29.18 6.20 12.74
CA PHE A 110 28.71 5.08 13.56
C PHE A 110 28.22 5.55 14.93
N GLU A 111 28.80 6.63 15.44
CA GLU A 111 28.39 7.28 16.70
C GLU A 111 26.97 7.84 16.55
N GLU A 112 26.67 8.58 15.47
CA GLU A 112 25.32 9.09 15.18
C GLU A 112 24.30 7.94 15.04
N LEU A 113 24.70 6.83 14.41
CA LEU A 113 23.87 5.62 14.32
C LEU A 113 23.52 5.12 15.72
N ILE A 114 24.51 4.98 16.61
CA ILE A 114 24.30 4.50 17.97
C ILE A 114 23.39 5.47 18.75
N GLU A 115 23.61 6.79 18.65
CA GLU A 115 22.77 7.80 19.31
C GLU A 115 21.29 7.65 18.92
N ARG A 116 20.99 7.44 17.62
CA ARG A 116 19.60 7.22 17.15
C ARG A 116 19.02 5.92 17.70
N VAL A 117 19.82 4.86 17.76
CA VAL A 117 19.36 3.57 18.31
C VAL A 117 19.11 3.67 19.81
N VAL A 118 19.97 4.38 20.57
CA VAL A 118 19.77 4.64 22.00
C VAL A 118 18.49 5.42 22.25
N ALA A 119 18.28 6.52 21.50
CA ALA A 119 17.06 7.33 21.63
C ALA A 119 15.78 6.51 21.36
N ARG A 120 15.85 5.55 20.44
CA ARG A 120 14.73 4.62 20.20
C ARG A 120 14.59 3.61 21.35
N ALA A 121 15.68 3.04 21.84
CA ALA A 121 15.68 2.07 22.93
C ALA A 121 15.04 2.63 24.21
N GLU A 122 15.31 3.89 24.55
CA GLU A 122 14.71 4.59 25.71
C GLU A 122 13.16 4.65 25.62
N ASN A 123 12.61 4.64 24.42
CA ASN A 123 11.16 4.70 24.15
C ASN A 123 10.57 3.33 23.75
N THR A 124 11.34 2.25 23.93
CA THR A 124 10.93 0.88 23.57
C THR A 124 10.76 0.06 24.85
N PRO A 125 9.71 -0.75 25.01
CA PRO A 125 9.55 -1.61 26.18
C PRO A 125 10.76 -2.52 26.38
N ALA A 126 11.25 -2.65 27.61
CA ALA A 126 12.45 -3.42 27.95
C ALA A 126 12.40 -4.85 27.37
N GLY A 127 13.48 -5.30 26.77
CA GLY A 127 13.60 -6.61 26.12
C GLY A 127 12.96 -6.73 24.74
N SER A 128 12.23 -5.70 24.28
CA SER A 128 11.69 -5.68 22.91
C SER A 128 12.80 -5.38 21.91
N VAL A 129 12.66 -5.90 20.69
CA VAL A 129 13.65 -5.70 19.61
C VAL A 129 13.62 -4.26 19.12
N VAL A 130 14.78 -3.63 19.01
CA VAL A 130 14.97 -2.34 18.31
C VAL A 130 15.43 -2.64 16.89
N ILE A 131 14.65 -2.21 15.91
CA ILE A 131 14.96 -2.40 14.50
C ILE A 131 15.29 -1.04 13.88
N GLY A 132 16.33 -1.00 13.04
CA GLY A 132 16.70 0.18 12.27
C GLY A 132 17.04 -0.21 10.82
N ARG A 133 16.96 0.76 9.91
CA ARG A 133 17.22 0.52 8.50
C ARG A 133 17.94 1.69 7.82
N GLY A 134 18.76 1.36 6.85
CA GLY A 134 19.27 2.33 5.87
C GLY A 134 20.70 2.81 6.13
N TRP A 135 21.41 2.28 7.14
CA TRP A 135 22.82 2.64 7.35
C TRP A 135 23.70 2.18 6.18
N HIS A 136 24.76 2.97 5.93
CA HIS A 136 25.72 2.64 4.89
C HIS A 136 27.07 3.28 5.23
N GLN A 137 28.02 2.45 5.61
CA GLN A 137 29.33 2.89 6.11
C GLN A 137 30.15 3.72 5.12
N SER A 138 29.90 3.63 3.82
CA SER A 138 30.59 4.48 2.86
C SER A 138 30.14 5.95 2.87
N LYS A 139 29.04 6.26 3.57
CA LYS A 139 28.60 7.63 3.84
C LYS A 139 29.28 8.24 5.06
N TRP A 140 29.94 7.43 5.89
CA TRP A 140 30.58 7.88 7.11
C TRP A 140 31.92 8.54 6.82
N GLN A 141 32.27 9.53 7.62
CA GLN A 141 33.54 10.24 7.49
C GLN A 141 34.73 9.31 7.76
N GLN A 142 34.55 8.36 8.69
CA GLN A 142 35.53 7.31 9.01
C GLN A 142 34.81 6.07 9.56
N LEU A 143 35.43 4.91 9.39
CA LEU A 143 34.98 3.69 10.05
C LEU A 143 35.37 3.73 11.54
N PRO A 144 34.54 3.15 12.45
CA PRO A 144 34.92 3.03 13.84
C PRO A 144 36.14 2.12 14.02
N ASP A 145 36.91 2.36 15.06
CA ASP A 145 38.05 1.52 15.42
C ASP A 145 37.63 0.06 15.61
N GLY A 146 38.44 -0.87 15.18
CA GLY A 146 38.13 -2.29 15.27
C GLY A 146 37.19 -2.81 14.16
N SER A 147 36.90 -2.00 13.13
CA SER A 147 36.15 -2.46 11.94
C SER A 147 36.85 -3.61 11.23
N ILE A 148 36.07 -4.59 10.77
CA ILE A 148 36.55 -5.80 10.09
C ILE A 148 35.97 -5.86 8.67
N SER A 149 36.83 -6.07 7.68
CA SER A 149 36.44 -6.13 6.26
C SER A 149 35.61 -4.93 5.79
N GLY A 150 35.85 -3.74 6.37
CA GLY A 150 35.14 -2.52 6.01
C GLY A 150 33.78 -2.34 6.68
N PHE A 151 33.45 -3.17 7.68
CA PHE A 151 32.19 -3.09 8.43
C PHE A 151 32.46 -2.85 9.92
N PRO A 152 31.56 -2.14 10.63
CA PRO A 152 31.63 -1.99 12.08
C PRO A 152 31.44 -3.33 12.79
N THR A 153 31.88 -3.43 14.04
CA THR A 153 31.57 -4.56 14.93
C THR A 153 30.48 -4.18 15.92
N HIS A 154 29.86 -5.19 16.53
CA HIS A 154 28.74 -5.00 17.45
C HIS A 154 29.13 -4.36 18.80
N HIS A 155 30.40 -4.29 19.18
CA HIS A 155 30.82 -4.02 20.55
C HIS A 155 30.30 -2.69 21.09
N LEU A 156 30.53 -1.57 20.38
CA LEU A 156 30.02 -0.26 20.82
C LEU A 156 28.49 -0.22 20.86
N LEU A 157 27.82 -0.82 19.90
CA LEU A 157 26.36 -0.92 19.88
C LEU A 157 25.85 -1.76 21.06
N SER A 158 26.53 -2.86 21.40
CA SER A 158 26.16 -3.74 22.51
C SER A 158 26.38 -3.09 23.86
N GLU A 159 27.42 -2.25 24.00
CA GLU A 159 27.68 -1.45 25.19
C GLU A 159 26.62 -0.37 25.39
N ALA A 160 26.25 0.32 24.30
CA ALA A 160 25.30 1.43 24.36
C ALA A 160 23.85 0.96 24.59
N VAL A 161 23.47 -0.22 24.07
CA VAL A 161 22.09 -0.75 24.17
C VAL A 161 22.12 -2.21 24.65
N PRO A 162 22.43 -2.43 25.94
CA PRO A 162 22.58 -3.78 26.50
C PRO A 162 21.23 -4.46 26.82
N GLU A 163 20.16 -3.69 27.04
CA GLU A 163 18.86 -4.20 27.50
C GLU A 163 17.91 -4.61 26.37
N HIS A 164 18.25 -4.31 25.12
CA HIS A 164 17.43 -4.57 23.94
C HIS A 164 18.21 -5.37 22.90
N PRO A 165 17.59 -6.40 22.28
CA PRO A 165 18.10 -6.94 21.02
C PRO A 165 18.02 -5.85 19.95
N VAL A 166 19.09 -5.65 19.19
CA VAL A 166 19.16 -4.64 18.13
C VAL A 166 19.47 -5.32 16.80
N LEU A 167 18.63 -5.05 15.78
CA LEU A 167 18.83 -5.48 14.40
C LEU A 167 18.82 -4.24 13.49
N LEU A 168 19.94 -4.00 12.80
CA LEU A 168 20.08 -2.85 11.91
C LEU A 168 20.32 -3.33 10.48
N GLU A 169 19.33 -3.11 9.60
CA GLU A 169 19.40 -3.46 8.20
C GLU A 169 20.22 -2.41 7.43
N HIS A 170 21.16 -2.87 6.64
CA HIS A 170 21.96 -2.02 5.77
C HIS A 170 21.14 -1.54 4.56
N ALA A 171 21.48 -0.39 3.99
CA ALA A 171 20.77 0.21 2.85
C ALA A 171 20.68 -0.70 1.61
N ASN A 172 21.59 -1.67 1.46
CA ASN A 172 21.54 -2.62 0.36
C ASN A 172 20.50 -3.76 0.53
N GLY A 173 19.88 -3.89 1.72
CA GLY A 173 18.93 -4.97 2.00
C GLY A 173 19.52 -6.38 2.13
N HIS A 174 20.85 -6.54 1.98
CA HIS A 174 21.55 -7.83 1.98
C HIS A 174 22.49 -8.02 3.18
N THR A 175 22.48 -7.09 4.11
CA THR A 175 23.38 -7.08 5.26
C THR A 175 22.63 -6.59 6.51
N VAL A 176 22.87 -7.24 7.65
CA VAL A 176 22.39 -6.76 8.95
C VAL A 176 23.55 -6.64 9.93
N LEU A 177 23.44 -5.69 10.87
CA LEU A 177 24.28 -5.59 12.05
C LEU A 177 23.43 -5.89 13.30
N LEU A 178 23.83 -6.88 14.06
CA LEU A 178 23.20 -7.30 15.32
C LEU A 178 24.06 -6.90 16.51
N ASN A 179 23.44 -6.51 17.63
CA ASN A 179 24.16 -6.41 18.89
C ASN A 179 24.30 -7.80 19.57
N ALA A 180 25.03 -7.88 20.67
CA ALA A 180 25.28 -9.14 21.39
C ALA A 180 23.99 -9.83 21.82
N GLN A 181 22.99 -9.08 22.30
CA GLN A 181 21.72 -9.64 22.73
C GLN A 181 20.90 -10.20 21.55
N ALA A 182 20.90 -9.52 20.40
CA ALA A 182 20.26 -10.01 19.19
C ALA A 182 20.92 -11.29 18.68
N MET A 183 22.24 -11.36 18.68
CA MET A 183 22.98 -12.59 18.34
C MET A 183 22.63 -13.74 19.30
N ALA A 184 22.64 -13.51 20.60
CA ALA A 184 22.30 -14.52 21.60
C ALA A 184 20.86 -15.05 21.40
N LEU A 185 19.88 -14.17 21.22
CA LEU A 185 18.51 -14.57 20.87
C LEU A 185 18.44 -15.33 19.55
N SER A 186 19.26 -15.00 18.58
CA SER A 186 19.31 -15.68 17.28
C SER A 186 20.10 -17.00 17.32
N GLY A 187 20.73 -17.33 18.47
CA GLY A 187 21.56 -18.52 18.60
C GLY A 187 22.83 -18.44 17.75
N ILE A 188 23.34 -17.22 17.53
CA ILE A 188 24.54 -16.97 16.73
C ILE A 188 25.74 -16.87 17.67
N ASP A 189 26.68 -17.77 17.51
CA ASP A 189 27.92 -17.85 18.29
C ASP A 189 29.11 -18.29 17.40
N GLN A 190 30.26 -18.53 18.03
CA GLN A 190 31.47 -18.97 17.34
C GLN A 190 31.25 -20.29 16.57
N ALA A 191 30.42 -21.20 17.10
CA ALA A 191 30.17 -22.54 16.52
C ALA A 191 29.10 -22.52 15.43
N THR A 192 28.37 -21.43 15.27
CA THR A 192 27.28 -21.31 14.28
C THR A 192 27.82 -21.53 12.86
N PRO A 193 27.27 -22.53 12.13
CA PRO A 193 27.69 -22.78 10.76
C PRO A 193 27.21 -21.65 9.84
N THR A 194 28.07 -21.24 8.92
CA THR A 194 27.70 -20.26 7.90
C THR A 194 26.76 -20.93 6.88
N PRO A 195 25.54 -20.39 6.64
CA PRO A 195 24.65 -20.91 5.62
C PRO A 195 25.27 -20.85 4.21
N GLU A 196 24.88 -21.76 3.34
CA GLU A 196 25.29 -21.73 1.93
C GLU A 196 24.84 -20.41 1.28
N GLY A 197 25.75 -19.74 0.58
CA GLY A 197 25.50 -18.42 -0.04
C GLY A 197 25.44 -17.26 0.94
N GLY A 198 25.77 -17.46 2.23
CA GLY A 198 25.82 -16.39 3.24
C GLY A 198 27.22 -16.21 3.83
N VAL A 199 27.38 -15.14 4.63
CA VAL A 199 28.59 -14.88 5.41
C VAL A 199 28.20 -14.44 6.83
N ILE A 200 28.74 -15.13 7.83
CA ILE A 200 28.84 -14.63 9.20
C ILE A 200 30.22 -14.00 9.32
N LEU A 201 30.29 -12.67 9.39
CA LEU A 201 31.58 -11.99 9.53
C LEU A 201 32.15 -12.27 10.93
N LYS A 202 33.37 -12.83 10.97
CA LYS A 202 34.04 -13.22 12.21
C LYS A 202 35.36 -12.47 12.37
N ASP A 203 35.78 -12.25 13.60
CA ASP A 203 37.09 -11.69 13.94
C ASP A 203 38.23 -12.73 13.82
N SER A 204 39.45 -12.33 14.18
CA SER A 204 40.64 -13.20 14.13
C SER A 204 40.58 -14.38 15.13
N GLU A 205 39.73 -14.31 16.16
CA GLU A 205 39.49 -15.35 17.15
C GLU A 205 38.30 -16.24 16.77
N GLY A 206 37.64 -15.95 15.64
CA GLY A 206 36.48 -16.68 15.14
C GLY A 206 35.16 -16.27 15.80
N GLN A 207 35.13 -15.16 16.56
CA GLN A 207 33.89 -14.67 17.16
C GLN A 207 33.08 -13.89 16.12
N PRO A 208 31.74 -14.02 16.09
CA PRO A 208 30.87 -13.23 15.22
C PRO A 208 30.99 -11.73 15.55
N THR A 209 31.17 -10.91 14.52
CA THR A 209 31.26 -9.44 14.65
C THR A 209 29.90 -8.75 14.78
N GLY A 210 28.80 -9.50 14.68
CA GLY A 210 27.44 -8.99 14.56
C GLY A 210 26.96 -8.77 13.12
N VAL A 211 27.87 -8.76 12.16
CA VAL A 211 27.53 -8.54 10.74
C VAL A 211 27.24 -9.87 10.04
N LEU A 212 26.05 -9.92 9.41
CA LEU A 212 25.63 -11.04 8.58
C LEU A 212 25.33 -10.55 7.16
N HIS A 213 25.75 -11.32 6.17
CA HIS A 213 25.52 -11.02 4.76
C HIS A 213 24.70 -12.11 4.07
N GLU A 214 23.94 -11.72 3.06
CA GLU A 214 23.18 -12.56 2.14
C GLU A 214 22.28 -13.58 2.91
N THR A 215 22.34 -14.85 2.57
CA THR A 215 21.49 -15.88 3.20
C THR A 215 21.70 -16.00 4.71
N ALA A 216 22.86 -15.55 5.24
CA ALA A 216 23.10 -15.55 6.68
C ALA A 216 22.20 -14.57 7.45
N THR A 217 21.66 -13.52 6.81
CA THR A 217 20.68 -12.61 7.43
C THR A 217 19.44 -13.37 7.90
N GLY A 218 19.10 -14.48 7.23
CA GLY A 218 18.01 -15.38 7.61
C GLY A 218 18.12 -15.97 9.03
N LEU A 219 19.32 -16.00 9.62
CA LEU A 219 19.52 -16.43 11.02
C LEU A 219 18.86 -15.47 12.01
N ALA A 220 18.69 -14.19 11.63
CA ALA A 220 18.10 -13.15 12.47
C ALA A 220 16.58 -12.98 12.27
N ARG A 221 15.95 -13.67 11.31
CA ARG A 221 14.52 -13.50 10.95
C ARG A 221 13.56 -13.57 12.12
N ARG A 222 13.85 -14.38 13.14
CA ARG A 222 12.98 -14.46 14.30
C ARG A 222 12.92 -13.16 15.12
N LEU A 223 13.90 -12.26 14.96
CA LEU A 223 13.89 -10.95 15.61
C LEU A 223 12.90 -9.99 14.96
N GLU A 224 12.57 -10.23 13.70
CA GLU A 224 11.57 -9.48 12.95
C GLU A 224 10.16 -10.03 13.18
N ALA A 225 10.05 -11.27 13.66
CA ALA A 225 8.78 -11.88 13.98
C ALA A 225 8.15 -11.21 15.20
N TYR A 226 6.90 -10.87 15.09
CA TYR A 226 6.14 -10.24 16.16
C TYR A 226 4.81 -10.96 16.42
N GLY A 227 4.30 -10.78 17.64
CA GLY A 227 3.01 -11.35 18.06
C GLY A 227 1.84 -10.37 17.87
N PRO A 228 0.62 -10.80 18.28
CA PRO A 228 -0.61 -10.03 18.09
C PRO A 228 -0.58 -8.61 18.65
N GLU A 229 0.00 -8.41 19.84
CA GLU A 229 0.10 -7.08 20.46
C GLU A 229 0.94 -6.11 19.62
N ARG A 230 2.04 -6.59 19.07
CA ARG A 230 2.88 -5.77 18.19
C ARG A 230 2.19 -5.50 16.86
N ALA A 231 1.50 -6.48 16.28
CA ALA A 231 0.71 -6.31 15.07
C ALA A 231 -0.35 -5.21 15.26
N LYS A 232 -1.12 -5.28 16.36
CA LYS A 232 -2.11 -4.27 16.70
C LYS A 232 -1.48 -2.87 16.82
N TYR A 233 -0.39 -2.74 17.58
CA TYR A 233 0.33 -1.48 17.75
C TYR A 233 0.82 -0.88 16.43
N LEU A 234 1.37 -1.71 15.53
CA LEU A 234 1.83 -1.25 14.21
C LEU A 234 0.66 -0.77 13.34
N LEU A 235 -0.47 -1.45 13.40
CA LEU A 235 -1.68 -1.06 12.66
C LEU A 235 -2.27 0.26 13.20
N GLU A 236 -2.28 0.46 14.52
CA GLU A 236 -2.75 1.70 15.15
C GLU A 236 -1.90 2.91 14.69
N ILE A 237 -0.57 2.79 14.75
CA ILE A 237 0.34 3.85 14.28
C ILE A 237 0.21 4.09 12.77
N ALA A 238 0.09 3.03 11.99
CA ALA A 238 -0.06 3.16 10.55
C ALA A 238 -1.34 3.92 10.19
N GLN A 239 -2.47 3.64 10.86
CA GLN A 239 -3.74 4.33 10.60
C GLN A 239 -3.65 5.83 10.88
N ASP A 240 -3.03 6.23 11.99
CA ASP A 240 -2.83 7.65 12.33
C ASP A 240 -2.05 8.38 11.22
N HIS A 241 -1.04 7.72 10.67
CA HIS A 241 -0.27 8.27 9.54
C HIS A 241 -1.08 8.30 8.25
N LEU A 242 -1.80 7.22 7.91
CA LEU A 242 -2.62 7.15 6.71
C LEU A 242 -3.66 8.28 6.67
N VAL A 243 -4.39 8.50 7.77
CA VAL A 243 -5.39 9.59 7.81
C VAL A 243 -4.75 10.96 7.75
N SER A 244 -3.54 11.15 8.27
CA SER A 244 -2.80 12.42 8.16
C SER A 244 -2.37 12.76 6.72
N GLU A 245 -2.24 11.75 5.88
CA GLU A 245 -1.96 11.87 4.44
C GLU A 245 -3.24 11.84 3.56
N GLY A 246 -4.43 11.87 4.20
CA GLY A 246 -5.72 11.90 3.50
C GLY A 246 -6.20 10.55 2.98
N VAL A 247 -5.55 9.45 3.37
CA VAL A 247 -5.96 8.10 2.99
C VAL A 247 -7.13 7.66 3.87
N THR A 248 -8.29 7.45 3.27
CA THR A 248 -9.52 6.98 3.95
C THR A 248 -9.74 5.49 3.76
N SER A 249 -9.09 4.92 2.75
CA SER A 249 -9.18 3.48 2.44
C SER A 249 -7.83 2.98 1.93
N ALA A 250 -7.41 1.80 2.38
CA ALA A 250 -6.13 1.20 2.05
C ALA A 250 -6.31 -0.26 1.60
N HIS A 251 -5.71 -0.62 0.47
CA HIS A 251 -5.66 -2.01 0.03
C HIS A 251 -4.35 -2.63 0.50
N ASP A 252 -4.43 -3.42 1.56
CA ASP A 252 -3.28 -4.00 2.25
C ASP A 252 -2.82 -5.29 1.54
N ALA A 253 -1.67 -5.22 0.89
CA ALA A 253 -1.17 -6.24 -0.01
C ALA A 253 -0.29 -7.28 0.70
N GLY A 254 -0.69 -8.56 0.68
CA GLY A 254 0.10 -9.66 1.24
C GLY A 254 0.02 -9.76 2.76
N VAL A 255 -1.18 -9.67 3.30
CA VAL A 255 -1.43 -9.69 4.75
C VAL A 255 -1.21 -11.10 5.30
N ARG A 256 -0.33 -11.24 6.27
CA ARG A 256 -0.08 -12.51 6.98
C ARG A 256 -1.06 -12.67 8.14
N LYS A 257 -1.20 -13.92 8.61
CA LYS A 257 -2.17 -14.26 9.65
C LYS A 257 -2.12 -13.37 10.88
N VAL A 258 -0.94 -13.05 11.40
CA VAL A 258 -0.81 -12.24 12.62
C VAL A 258 -1.36 -10.83 12.44
N ASP A 259 -1.14 -10.23 11.28
CA ASP A 259 -1.64 -8.90 10.92
C ASP A 259 -3.13 -8.95 10.64
N LEU A 260 -3.58 -9.99 9.93
CA LEU A 260 -5.00 -10.18 9.61
C LEU A 260 -5.84 -10.40 10.87
N ASP A 261 -5.35 -11.19 11.83
CA ASP A 261 -6.01 -11.38 13.13
C ASP A 261 -6.12 -10.06 13.90
N ALA A 262 -5.08 -9.22 13.84
CA ALA A 262 -5.10 -7.90 14.46
C ALA A 262 -6.08 -6.93 13.76
N GLN A 263 -6.15 -6.98 12.43
CA GLN A 263 -7.14 -6.21 11.65
C GLN A 263 -8.58 -6.63 12.00
N VAL A 264 -8.84 -7.92 12.11
CA VAL A 264 -10.17 -8.44 12.53
C VAL A 264 -10.50 -7.96 13.94
N ALA A 265 -9.57 -8.05 14.87
CA ALA A 265 -9.79 -7.61 16.25
C ALA A 265 -10.09 -6.10 16.34
N LEU A 266 -9.37 -5.25 15.59
CA LEU A 266 -9.63 -3.81 15.51
C LEU A 266 -10.99 -3.52 14.84
N ALA A 267 -11.35 -4.27 13.79
CA ALA A 267 -12.63 -4.14 13.11
C ALA A 267 -13.81 -4.50 14.04
N GLU A 268 -13.70 -5.58 14.80
CA GLU A 268 -14.71 -6.01 15.77
C GLU A 268 -14.85 -5.03 16.93
N ALA A 269 -13.75 -4.39 17.34
CA ALA A 269 -13.76 -3.34 18.36
C ALA A 269 -14.32 -2.00 17.85
N GLY A 270 -14.39 -1.79 16.52
CA GLY A 270 -14.75 -0.51 15.92
C GLY A 270 -13.61 0.52 15.93
N ASP A 271 -12.37 0.05 16.10
CA ASP A 271 -11.17 0.87 16.26
C ASP A 271 -10.43 1.15 14.93
N LEU A 272 -10.94 0.66 13.80
CA LEU A 272 -10.39 1.01 12.50
C LEU A 272 -10.74 2.47 12.14
N GLN A 273 -9.72 3.30 11.92
CA GLN A 273 -9.88 4.68 11.47
C GLN A 273 -10.03 4.76 9.94
N VAL A 274 -9.34 3.88 9.21
CA VAL A 274 -9.41 3.73 7.75
C VAL A 274 -10.19 2.48 7.36
N ARG A 275 -10.68 2.43 6.12
CA ARG A 275 -11.25 1.20 5.56
C ARG A 275 -10.15 0.33 4.98
N LEU A 276 -10.09 -0.93 5.38
CA LEU A 276 -9.10 -1.89 4.90
C LEU A 276 -9.72 -2.87 3.90
N TYR A 277 -9.05 -3.05 2.78
CA TYR A 277 -9.28 -4.11 1.83
C TYR A 277 -8.06 -5.04 1.83
N SER A 278 -8.15 -6.15 2.55
CA SER A 278 -7.01 -7.01 2.85
C SER A 278 -6.86 -8.13 1.83
N MET A 279 -5.65 -8.29 1.32
CA MET A 279 -5.25 -9.32 0.37
C MET A 279 -4.38 -10.34 1.11
N ILE A 280 -4.89 -11.55 1.35
CA ILE A 280 -4.16 -12.59 2.07
C ILE A 280 -2.91 -12.99 1.30
N ASP A 281 -1.78 -13.06 1.97
CA ASP A 281 -0.54 -13.59 1.38
C ASP A 281 -0.72 -15.07 1.00
N ALA A 282 -0.62 -15.39 -0.29
CA ALA A 282 -0.76 -16.76 -0.80
C ALA A 282 0.26 -17.74 -0.21
N SER A 283 1.40 -17.24 0.27
CA SER A 283 2.45 -18.04 0.91
C SER A 283 2.13 -18.38 2.37
N ASP A 284 1.23 -17.63 3.03
CA ASP A 284 0.75 -17.96 4.38
C ASP A 284 -0.33 -19.04 4.32
N THR A 285 0.11 -20.29 4.30
CA THR A 285 -0.78 -21.45 4.21
C THR A 285 -1.74 -21.56 5.39
N VAL A 286 -1.40 -21.01 6.55
CA VAL A 286 -2.26 -21.00 7.75
C VAL A 286 -3.43 -20.04 7.54
N ALA A 287 -3.14 -18.79 7.19
CA ALA A 287 -4.16 -17.81 6.85
C ALA A 287 -5.05 -18.28 5.70
N MET A 288 -4.44 -18.78 4.61
CA MET A 288 -5.16 -19.29 3.44
C MET A 288 -6.13 -20.43 3.79
N ASN A 289 -5.69 -21.41 4.57
CA ASN A 289 -6.54 -22.54 4.95
C ASN A 289 -7.68 -22.16 5.89
N GLU A 290 -7.46 -21.18 6.76
CA GLU A 290 -8.48 -20.66 7.67
C GLU A 290 -9.54 -19.86 6.90
N TRP A 291 -9.11 -18.88 6.11
CA TRP A 291 -10.02 -17.99 5.40
C TRP A 291 -10.77 -18.65 4.24
N ARG A 292 -10.19 -19.66 3.58
CA ARG A 292 -10.93 -20.48 2.62
C ARG A 292 -12.12 -21.22 3.26
N LYS A 293 -12.03 -21.55 4.56
CA LYS A 293 -13.15 -22.17 5.32
C LYS A 293 -14.12 -21.12 5.85
N HIS A 294 -13.61 -19.97 6.27
CA HIS A 294 -14.41 -18.84 6.73
C HIS A 294 -15.27 -18.26 5.60
N GLY A 295 -14.73 -18.17 4.39
CA GLY A 295 -15.29 -17.46 3.26
C GLY A 295 -14.93 -15.98 3.26
N LEU A 296 -15.58 -15.22 2.38
CA LEU A 296 -15.32 -13.78 2.24
C LEU A 296 -15.87 -13.01 3.45
N LEU A 297 -15.14 -12.01 3.90
CA LEU A 297 -15.62 -10.95 4.77
C LEU A 297 -15.79 -9.68 3.93
N VAL A 298 -17.01 -9.13 3.92
CA VAL A 298 -17.30 -7.85 3.27
C VAL A 298 -17.68 -6.86 4.35
N ALA A 299 -16.99 -5.71 4.35
CA ALA A 299 -17.18 -4.69 5.37
C ALA A 299 -18.63 -4.28 5.54
N SER A 300 -19.10 -4.27 6.79
CA SER A 300 -20.25 -3.47 7.19
C SER A 300 -19.80 -2.03 7.45
N GLU A 301 -20.75 -1.11 7.53
CA GLU A 301 -20.46 0.31 7.80
C GLU A 301 -19.59 0.52 9.04
N SER A 302 -19.83 -0.25 10.11
CA SER A 302 -19.12 -0.13 11.38
C SER A 302 -17.78 -0.88 11.42
N GLN A 303 -17.60 -1.94 10.62
CA GLN A 303 -16.41 -2.81 10.74
C GLN A 303 -15.23 -2.36 9.88
N ARG A 304 -15.47 -1.69 8.77
CA ARG A 304 -14.44 -1.10 7.90
C ARG A 304 -13.36 -2.09 7.39
N LEU A 305 -13.61 -3.40 7.42
CA LEU A 305 -12.68 -4.43 6.97
C LEU A 305 -13.33 -5.34 5.93
N THR A 306 -12.73 -5.43 4.75
CA THR A 306 -13.06 -6.41 3.72
C THR A 306 -11.88 -7.36 3.52
N VAL A 307 -12.14 -8.68 3.59
CA VAL A 307 -11.16 -9.74 3.29
C VAL A 307 -11.76 -10.63 2.21
N ARG A 308 -11.39 -10.37 0.95
CA ARG A 308 -11.93 -11.13 -0.20
C ARG A 308 -10.93 -11.32 -1.32
N SER A 309 -9.67 -11.09 -1.07
CA SER A 309 -8.64 -11.19 -2.10
C SER A 309 -7.38 -11.89 -1.61
N ILE A 310 -6.61 -12.41 -2.56
CA ILE A 310 -5.39 -13.16 -2.33
C ILE A 310 -4.28 -12.49 -3.12
N LYS A 311 -3.14 -12.20 -2.46
CA LYS A 311 -1.94 -11.64 -3.07
C LYS A 311 -0.95 -12.75 -3.41
N VAL A 312 -0.49 -12.75 -4.65
CA VAL A 312 0.58 -13.60 -5.17
C VAL A 312 1.73 -12.72 -5.64
N VAL A 313 2.97 -13.18 -5.49
CA VAL A 313 4.17 -12.50 -6.00
C VAL A 313 4.78 -13.38 -7.09
N ALA A 314 4.64 -12.98 -8.36
CA ALA A 314 5.06 -13.80 -9.50
C ALA A 314 6.53 -13.61 -9.88
N ASP A 315 7.11 -12.46 -9.61
CA ASP A 315 8.52 -12.14 -9.86
C ASP A 315 9.07 -11.17 -8.82
N GLY A 316 10.28 -10.68 -9.02
CA GLY A 316 10.91 -9.68 -8.17
C GLY A 316 10.83 -8.27 -8.77
N ALA A 317 11.82 -7.39 -8.43
CA ALA A 317 11.86 -5.99 -8.83
C ALA A 317 12.95 -5.68 -9.87
N LEU A 318 12.78 -4.57 -10.62
CA LEU A 318 13.78 -4.11 -11.60
C LEU A 318 15.10 -3.74 -10.91
N GLY A 319 15.05 -3.07 -9.76
CA GLY A 319 16.24 -2.60 -9.04
C GLY A 319 17.22 -3.72 -8.72
N SER A 320 16.73 -4.86 -8.26
CA SER A 320 17.50 -6.06 -7.92
C SER A 320 17.80 -6.98 -9.10
N ARG A 321 17.34 -6.65 -10.31
CA ARG A 321 17.41 -7.50 -11.52
C ARG A 321 16.71 -8.85 -11.34
N THR A 322 15.64 -8.88 -10.55
CA THR A 322 14.84 -10.08 -10.29
C THR A 322 13.45 -10.03 -10.93
N ALA A 323 13.02 -8.87 -11.47
CA ALA A 323 11.84 -8.80 -12.32
C ALA A 323 12.04 -9.70 -13.55
N TRP A 324 11.03 -10.55 -13.84
CA TRP A 324 11.16 -11.60 -14.87
C TRP A 324 10.87 -11.06 -16.27
N LEU A 325 11.92 -10.96 -17.08
CA LEU A 325 11.91 -10.38 -18.41
C LEU A 325 12.00 -11.43 -19.52
N HIS A 326 11.47 -11.10 -20.70
CA HIS A 326 11.68 -11.91 -21.91
C HIS A 326 13.13 -11.83 -22.39
N GLU A 327 13.71 -10.62 -22.40
CA GLU A 327 15.08 -10.36 -22.81
C GLU A 327 15.93 -10.09 -21.55
N PRO A 328 17.23 -10.43 -21.57
CA PRO A 328 18.14 -10.12 -20.46
C PRO A 328 18.16 -8.64 -20.11
N TYR A 329 18.58 -8.33 -18.89
CA TYR A 329 18.82 -6.95 -18.46
C TYR A 329 19.87 -6.28 -19.35
N SER A 330 19.69 -5.00 -19.67
CA SER A 330 20.64 -4.27 -20.54
C SER A 330 22.00 -4.09 -19.90
N ASP A 331 22.05 -3.96 -18.59
CA ASP A 331 23.27 -3.79 -17.79
C ASP A 331 23.77 -5.10 -17.14
N ASP A 332 23.08 -6.23 -17.40
CA ASP A 332 23.48 -7.57 -16.97
C ASP A 332 22.92 -8.63 -17.92
N PRO A 333 23.65 -8.95 -19.01
CA PRO A 333 23.16 -9.87 -20.03
C PRO A 333 23.12 -11.34 -19.60
N GLU A 334 23.60 -11.68 -18.40
CA GLU A 334 23.60 -13.04 -17.88
C GLU A 334 22.28 -13.40 -17.16
N THR A 335 21.42 -12.41 -16.90
CA THR A 335 20.14 -12.64 -16.22
C THR A 335 18.96 -11.96 -16.91
N SER A 336 17.82 -12.61 -16.87
CA SER A 336 16.50 -12.05 -17.25
C SER A 336 15.52 -12.06 -16.07
N GLY A 337 16.03 -12.08 -14.83
CA GLY A 337 15.20 -12.19 -13.64
C GLY A 337 14.71 -13.60 -13.35
N VAL A 338 13.78 -13.72 -12.42
CA VAL A 338 13.29 -15.02 -11.92
C VAL A 338 11.79 -15.03 -11.70
N SER A 339 11.15 -16.16 -11.95
CA SER A 339 9.80 -16.42 -11.43
C SER A 339 9.91 -16.82 -9.95
N THR A 340 9.17 -16.16 -9.08
CA THR A 340 9.12 -16.46 -7.65
C THR A 340 7.93 -17.34 -7.27
N PHE A 341 6.96 -17.48 -8.18
CA PHE A 341 5.77 -18.30 -7.99
C PHE A 341 5.47 -19.10 -9.27
N PRO A 342 5.46 -20.44 -9.23
CA PRO A 342 5.18 -21.28 -10.40
C PRO A 342 3.78 -21.00 -10.96
N MET A 343 3.66 -20.84 -12.28
CA MET A 343 2.39 -20.53 -12.94
C MET A 343 1.36 -21.67 -12.80
N GLU A 344 1.80 -22.91 -12.65
CA GLU A 344 0.95 -24.06 -12.36
C GLU A 344 0.31 -23.97 -10.95
N GLN A 345 1.02 -23.37 -10.00
CA GLN A 345 0.46 -23.11 -8.67
C GLN A 345 -0.55 -21.96 -8.70
N LEU A 346 -0.30 -20.92 -9.51
CA LEU A 346 -1.28 -19.85 -9.75
C LEU A 346 -2.55 -20.41 -10.41
N ASP A 347 -2.41 -21.27 -11.41
CA ASP A 347 -3.52 -21.96 -12.08
C ASP A 347 -4.36 -22.76 -11.08
N SER A 348 -3.70 -23.56 -10.24
CA SER A 348 -4.35 -24.36 -9.21
C SER A 348 -5.04 -23.47 -8.15
N LEU A 349 -4.38 -22.39 -7.72
CA LEU A 349 -4.95 -21.45 -6.75
C LEU A 349 -6.25 -20.82 -7.26
N ILE A 350 -6.27 -20.37 -8.52
CA ILE A 350 -7.46 -19.80 -9.15
C ILE A 350 -8.56 -20.86 -9.26
N ALA A 351 -8.23 -22.07 -9.74
CA ALA A 351 -9.20 -23.16 -9.85
C ALA A 351 -9.87 -23.46 -8.51
N ASP A 352 -9.09 -23.42 -7.43
CA ASP A 352 -9.53 -23.75 -6.07
C ASP A 352 -10.35 -22.62 -5.38
N THR A 353 -10.19 -21.37 -5.80
CA THR A 353 -10.71 -20.20 -5.05
C THR A 353 -11.78 -19.42 -5.81
N ARG A 354 -11.85 -19.54 -7.13
CA ARG A 354 -12.78 -18.76 -7.97
C ARG A 354 -14.26 -18.96 -7.60
N ASP A 355 -14.67 -20.18 -7.30
CA ASP A 355 -16.07 -20.48 -6.97
C ASP A 355 -16.49 -19.87 -5.61
N GLY A 356 -15.53 -19.55 -4.75
CA GLY A 356 -15.71 -18.80 -3.51
C GLY A 356 -15.79 -17.28 -3.71
N GLY A 357 -15.62 -16.78 -4.94
CA GLY A 357 -15.67 -15.35 -5.26
C GLY A 357 -14.40 -14.57 -4.84
N TRP A 358 -13.28 -15.27 -4.63
CA TRP A 358 -12.00 -14.63 -4.29
C TRP A 358 -11.41 -13.89 -5.47
N GLN A 359 -11.00 -12.64 -5.24
CA GLN A 359 -10.20 -11.88 -6.20
C GLN A 359 -8.74 -12.31 -6.12
N ILE A 360 -8.07 -12.42 -7.25
CA ILE A 360 -6.64 -12.76 -7.33
C ILE A 360 -5.87 -11.52 -7.77
N ASN A 361 -4.89 -11.13 -6.97
CA ASN A 361 -4.03 -9.97 -7.18
C ASN A 361 -2.59 -10.45 -7.28
N VAL A 362 -1.97 -10.26 -8.45
CA VAL A 362 -0.65 -10.81 -8.73
C VAL A 362 0.36 -9.69 -8.97
N HIS A 363 1.38 -9.62 -8.12
CA HIS A 363 2.56 -8.79 -8.39
C HIS A 363 3.26 -9.32 -9.65
N ALA A 364 3.39 -8.49 -10.64
CA ALA A 364 4.16 -8.75 -11.85
C ALA A 364 4.76 -7.44 -12.40
N ILE A 365 6.08 -7.32 -12.26
CA ILE A 365 6.85 -6.15 -12.68
C ILE A 365 7.40 -6.35 -14.10
N GLY A 366 8.04 -7.50 -14.36
CA GLY A 366 8.64 -7.80 -15.65
C GLY A 366 7.63 -8.14 -16.74
N ASP A 367 7.99 -7.85 -17.98
CA ASP A 367 7.15 -8.09 -19.16
C ASP A 367 6.81 -9.57 -19.34
N LYS A 368 7.72 -10.48 -19.01
CA LYS A 368 7.46 -11.91 -19.06
C LYS A 368 6.54 -12.37 -17.93
N ALA A 369 6.71 -11.82 -16.71
CA ALA A 369 5.81 -12.11 -15.61
C ALA A 369 4.37 -11.68 -15.95
N ASN A 370 4.19 -10.46 -16.47
CA ASN A 370 2.89 -9.95 -16.92
C ASN A 370 2.26 -10.86 -17.98
N SER A 371 3.03 -11.25 -19.02
CA SER A 371 2.55 -12.14 -20.09
C SER A 371 2.11 -13.50 -19.54
N GLN A 372 2.89 -14.10 -18.66
CA GLN A 372 2.60 -15.41 -18.07
C GLN A 372 1.39 -15.40 -17.13
N VAL A 373 1.24 -14.34 -16.33
CA VAL A 373 0.04 -14.14 -15.48
C VAL A 373 -1.20 -13.99 -16.34
N LEU A 374 -1.14 -13.19 -17.41
CA LEU A 374 -2.25 -13.05 -18.36
C LEU A 374 -2.58 -14.35 -19.10
N ASP A 375 -1.58 -15.22 -19.37
CA ASP A 375 -1.83 -16.55 -19.93
C ASP A 375 -2.66 -17.43 -18.99
N VAL A 376 -2.35 -17.38 -17.69
CA VAL A 376 -3.13 -18.11 -16.68
C VAL A 376 -4.51 -17.50 -16.51
N PHE A 377 -4.62 -16.17 -16.38
CA PHE A 377 -5.89 -15.47 -16.24
C PHE A 377 -6.82 -15.72 -17.42
N GLY A 378 -6.28 -15.79 -18.64
CA GLY A 378 -7.05 -16.08 -19.87
C GLY A 378 -7.74 -17.45 -19.91
N LYS A 379 -7.38 -18.38 -19.03
CA LYS A 379 -8.08 -19.66 -18.88
C LYS A 379 -9.42 -19.50 -18.13
N TYR A 380 -9.54 -18.46 -17.30
CA TYR A 380 -10.66 -18.26 -16.37
C TYR A 380 -11.49 -17.04 -16.69
N LEU A 381 -10.88 -16.01 -17.28
CA LEU A 381 -11.49 -14.72 -17.55
C LEU A 381 -11.89 -14.61 -19.04
N ASN A 382 -12.94 -13.85 -19.29
CA ASN A 382 -13.39 -13.47 -20.63
C ASN A 382 -13.87 -12.02 -20.63
N THR A 383 -14.15 -11.49 -21.80
CA THR A 383 -14.70 -10.13 -21.96
C THR A 383 -16.03 -10.00 -21.19
N GLY A 384 -16.12 -8.99 -20.32
CA GLY A 384 -17.31 -8.70 -19.52
C GLY A 384 -17.45 -9.53 -18.24
N ASN A 385 -16.39 -10.28 -17.83
CA ASN A 385 -16.37 -10.85 -16.48
C ASN A 385 -16.28 -9.73 -15.42
N ASP A 386 -16.74 -10.00 -14.18
CA ASP A 386 -16.63 -9.11 -13.02
C ASP A 386 -15.77 -9.72 -11.91
N SER A 387 -14.77 -10.53 -12.27
CA SER A 387 -13.83 -11.12 -11.31
C SER A 387 -12.83 -10.10 -10.75
N ARG A 388 -12.61 -9.01 -11.51
CA ARG A 388 -11.72 -7.88 -11.15
C ARG A 388 -10.34 -8.33 -10.70
N PHE A 389 -9.81 -9.39 -11.31
CA PHE A 389 -8.44 -9.81 -11.05
C PHE A 389 -7.48 -8.68 -11.36
N ARG A 390 -6.42 -8.57 -10.56
CA ARG A 390 -5.49 -7.46 -10.66
C ARG A 390 -4.09 -7.95 -10.98
N ILE A 391 -3.36 -7.16 -11.75
CA ILE A 391 -1.91 -7.21 -11.79
C ILE A 391 -1.39 -5.98 -11.05
N GLU A 392 -0.68 -6.25 -9.97
CA GLU A 392 -0.02 -5.24 -9.15
C GLU A 392 1.29 -4.85 -9.81
N HIS A 393 1.58 -3.57 -9.81
CA HIS A 393 2.67 -2.89 -10.47
C HIS A 393 2.50 -2.78 -11.98
N ALA A 394 2.32 -3.87 -12.73
CA ALA A 394 2.20 -3.83 -14.19
C ALA A 394 3.24 -2.86 -14.80
N GLN A 395 4.49 -2.91 -14.26
CA GLN A 395 5.47 -1.83 -14.41
C GLN A 395 6.14 -1.84 -15.77
N HIS A 396 6.44 -3.03 -16.32
CA HIS A 396 6.99 -3.20 -17.66
C HIS A 396 6.14 -4.24 -18.43
N ILE A 397 5.57 -3.80 -19.56
CA ILE A 397 4.55 -4.56 -20.30
C ILE A 397 4.84 -4.46 -21.79
N LEU A 398 4.67 -5.57 -22.50
CA LEU A 398 4.71 -5.54 -23.96
C LEU A 398 3.44 -4.89 -24.53
N ALA A 399 3.57 -4.08 -25.58
CA ALA A 399 2.44 -3.37 -26.20
C ALA A 399 1.24 -4.27 -26.58
N PRO A 400 1.41 -5.52 -27.06
CA PRO A 400 0.28 -6.41 -27.31
C PRO A 400 -0.53 -6.79 -26.08
N GLU A 401 0.08 -6.78 -24.88
CA GLU A 401 -0.54 -7.16 -23.61
C GLU A 401 -1.60 -6.15 -23.15
N LEU A 402 -1.48 -4.87 -23.54
CA LEU A 402 -2.49 -3.84 -23.24
C LEU A 402 -3.90 -4.29 -23.67
N ARG A 403 -4.01 -4.91 -24.86
CA ARG A 403 -5.29 -5.44 -25.35
C ARG A 403 -5.75 -6.64 -24.54
N ARG A 404 -4.84 -7.45 -24.01
CA ARG A 404 -5.17 -8.60 -23.18
C ARG A 404 -5.71 -8.17 -21.83
N PHE A 405 -5.09 -7.17 -21.17
CA PHE A 405 -5.66 -6.55 -19.98
C PHE A 405 -7.12 -6.12 -20.20
N ALA A 406 -7.37 -5.34 -21.26
CA ALA A 406 -8.71 -4.86 -21.59
C ALA A 406 -9.70 -5.99 -21.87
N ASN A 407 -9.31 -6.97 -22.71
CA ASN A 407 -10.19 -8.07 -23.11
C ASN A 407 -10.55 -9.01 -21.95
N LEU A 408 -9.67 -9.14 -20.98
CA LEU A 408 -9.84 -9.98 -19.80
C LEU A 408 -10.42 -9.21 -18.61
N ASN A 409 -10.70 -7.92 -18.74
CA ASN A 409 -11.10 -7.01 -17.64
C ASN A 409 -10.14 -7.10 -16.43
N VAL A 410 -8.85 -7.21 -16.69
CA VAL A 410 -7.82 -7.21 -15.65
C VAL A 410 -7.51 -5.77 -15.26
N ILE A 411 -7.50 -5.49 -13.97
CA ILE A 411 -7.18 -4.17 -13.42
C ILE A 411 -5.66 -4.04 -13.33
N ALA A 412 -5.12 -2.89 -13.74
CA ALA A 412 -3.73 -2.51 -13.49
C ALA A 412 -3.66 -1.68 -12.20
N SER A 413 -3.04 -2.21 -11.15
CA SER A 413 -2.82 -1.51 -9.89
C SER A 413 -1.39 -0.98 -9.86
N MET A 414 -1.24 0.31 -10.17
CA MET A 414 0.05 0.90 -10.49
C MET A 414 0.47 1.96 -9.44
N GLN A 415 1.78 2.23 -9.36
CA GLN A 415 2.35 3.16 -8.40
C GLN A 415 3.06 4.30 -9.14
N PRO A 416 2.37 5.42 -9.41
CA PRO A 416 3.00 6.55 -10.10
C PRO A 416 4.25 7.09 -9.41
N ILE A 417 4.29 7.08 -8.09
CA ILE A 417 5.43 7.56 -7.31
C ILE A 417 6.71 6.76 -7.58
N HIS A 418 6.63 5.46 -7.91
CA HIS A 418 7.78 4.63 -8.27
C HIS A 418 8.54 5.19 -9.48
N LEU A 419 7.84 5.77 -10.46
CA LEU A 419 8.53 6.41 -11.57
C LEU A 419 9.47 7.52 -11.09
N SER A 420 9.06 8.28 -10.08
CA SER A 420 9.86 9.41 -9.57
C SER A 420 11.20 8.99 -8.98
N SER A 421 11.26 7.83 -8.34
CA SER A 421 12.48 7.27 -7.74
C SER A 421 13.23 6.32 -8.69
N ASP A 422 12.51 5.53 -9.48
CA ASP A 422 13.07 4.44 -10.26
C ASP A 422 13.56 4.86 -11.65
N ARG A 423 12.82 5.74 -12.35
CA ARG A 423 13.08 6.06 -13.74
C ARG A 423 14.54 6.49 -14.04
N PRO A 424 15.21 7.22 -13.15
CA PRO A 424 16.62 7.60 -13.37
C PRO A 424 17.57 6.42 -13.58
N TRP A 425 17.34 5.29 -12.92
CA TRP A 425 18.16 4.09 -13.00
C TRP A 425 17.51 2.94 -13.79
N ALA A 426 16.19 2.93 -13.90
CA ALA A 426 15.47 1.87 -14.61
C ALA A 426 15.87 1.79 -16.10
N ILE A 427 16.33 2.91 -16.68
CA ILE A 427 16.86 2.94 -18.04
C ILE A 427 18.11 2.08 -18.20
N ASP A 428 18.95 1.96 -17.16
CA ASP A 428 20.13 1.08 -17.19
C ASP A 428 19.71 -0.39 -17.23
N ARG A 429 18.62 -0.72 -16.53
CA ARG A 429 18.05 -2.07 -16.45
C ARG A 429 17.42 -2.53 -17.75
N LEU A 430 16.58 -1.67 -18.35
CA LEU A 430 15.77 -2.01 -19.52
C LEU A 430 16.37 -1.54 -20.84
N GLY A 431 17.21 -0.49 -20.82
CA GLY A 431 17.63 0.24 -22.01
C GLY A 431 16.54 1.17 -22.53
N SER A 432 16.94 2.17 -23.35
CA SER A 432 16.03 3.24 -23.80
C SER A 432 14.77 2.71 -24.48
N LYS A 433 14.91 1.74 -25.38
CA LYS A 433 13.77 1.23 -26.15
C LYS A 433 12.70 0.61 -25.25
N ARG A 434 13.08 -0.33 -24.37
CA ARG A 434 12.12 -1.05 -23.52
C ARG A 434 11.46 -0.12 -22.50
N ILE A 435 12.19 0.89 -22.00
CA ILE A 435 11.62 1.83 -21.05
C ILE A 435 10.60 2.76 -21.72
N GLU A 436 10.90 3.24 -22.93
CA GLU A 436 10.00 4.12 -23.67
C GLU A 436 8.76 3.42 -24.20
N GLU A 437 8.89 2.15 -24.64
CA GLU A 437 7.83 1.40 -25.30
C GLU A 437 6.98 0.56 -24.34
N GLY A 438 7.47 0.27 -23.12
CA GLY A 438 6.86 -0.73 -22.26
C GLY A 438 6.76 -0.41 -20.77
N ALA A 439 7.39 0.66 -20.27
CA ALA A 439 7.41 0.90 -18.82
C ALA A 439 6.50 2.06 -18.40
N TYR A 440 5.77 1.88 -17.27
CA TYR A 440 4.92 2.90 -16.68
C TYR A 440 3.86 3.46 -17.65
N LEU A 441 3.13 2.59 -18.35
CA LEU A 441 2.21 2.92 -19.44
C LEU A 441 0.81 3.31 -18.95
N TRP A 442 0.69 4.29 -18.06
CA TRP A 442 -0.59 4.63 -17.41
C TRP A 442 -1.65 5.15 -18.38
N GLN A 443 -1.27 6.11 -19.25
CA GLN A 443 -2.19 6.67 -20.24
C GLN A 443 -2.56 5.65 -21.32
N SER A 444 -1.60 4.86 -21.75
CA SER A 444 -1.83 3.77 -22.71
C SER A 444 -2.78 2.69 -22.16
N MET A 445 -2.67 2.34 -20.87
CA MET A 445 -3.61 1.45 -20.20
C MET A 445 -5.03 2.03 -20.20
N LEU A 446 -5.21 3.28 -19.75
CA LEU A 446 -6.51 3.95 -19.75
C LEU A 446 -7.09 4.05 -21.17
N ALA A 447 -6.28 4.43 -22.16
CA ALA A 447 -6.72 4.53 -23.56
C ALA A 447 -7.13 3.18 -24.16
N SER A 448 -6.62 2.07 -23.62
CA SER A 448 -7.01 0.71 -24.00
C SER A 448 -8.27 0.23 -23.29
N GLY A 449 -8.86 1.03 -22.39
CA GLY A 449 -10.05 0.67 -21.61
C GLY A 449 -9.75 -0.12 -20.34
N VAL A 450 -8.49 -0.18 -19.92
CA VAL A 450 -8.08 -0.82 -18.66
C VAL A 450 -8.35 0.11 -17.49
N VAL A 451 -8.91 -0.41 -16.42
CA VAL A 451 -9.02 0.32 -15.15
C VAL A 451 -7.63 0.41 -14.52
N VAL A 452 -7.18 1.63 -14.25
CA VAL A 452 -5.92 1.89 -13.55
C VAL A 452 -6.25 2.39 -12.15
N ALA A 453 -5.95 1.58 -11.14
CA ALA A 453 -6.01 1.97 -9.73
C ALA A 453 -4.62 2.39 -9.26
N SER A 454 -4.53 3.43 -8.42
CA SER A 454 -3.25 4.01 -7.99
C SER A 454 -2.99 3.76 -6.51
N GLY A 455 -1.78 3.31 -6.19
CA GLY A 455 -1.28 3.13 -4.82
C GLY A 455 0.14 3.66 -4.66
N THR A 456 0.69 3.58 -3.46
CA THR A 456 2.05 4.03 -3.13
C THR A 456 3.05 2.89 -2.99
N ASP A 457 2.56 1.68 -2.67
CA ASP A 457 3.37 0.55 -2.25
C ASP A 457 4.19 0.84 -0.95
N ALA A 458 3.62 1.74 -0.13
CA ALA A 458 4.29 2.09 1.13
C ALA A 458 4.49 0.85 2.04
N PRO A 459 5.67 0.67 2.66
CA PRO A 459 6.76 1.64 2.85
C PRO A 459 7.90 1.56 1.81
N VAL A 460 7.69 0.96 0.63
CA VAL A 460 8.70 1.02 -0.46
C VAL A 460 8.90 2.48 -0.86
N GLU A 461 7.80 3.21 -1.02
CA GLU A 461 7.77 4.67 -1.10
C GLU A 461 7.01 5.24 0.12
N PRO A 462 7.17 6.52 0.46
CA PRO A 462 6.39 7.14 1.53
C PRO A 462 4.88 7.10 1.24
N VAL A 463 4.07 7.01 2.28
CA VAL A 463 2.63 7.30 2.17
C VAL A 463 2.47 8.79 1.87
N SER A 464 2.27 9.13 0.60
CA SER A 464 2.00 10.50 0.20
C SER A 464 1.07 10.53 -1.02
N ALA A 465 -0.22 10.73 -0.75
CA ALA A 465 -1.20 10.88 -1.81
C ALA A 465 -0.87 12.06 -2.74
N ILE A 466 -0.31 13.14 -2.21
CA ILE A 466 0.06 14.33 -2.97
C ILE A 466 1.26 14.09 -3.88
N ASP A 467 2.31 13.41 -3.40
CA ASP A 467 3.47 13.07 -4.22
C ASP A 467 3.11 12.04 -5.30
N ASN A 468 2.23 11.10 -4.98
CA ASN A 468 1.72 10.13 -5.93
C ASN A 468 0.87 10.80 -7.04
N PHE A 469 -0.01 11.75 -6.67
CA PHE A 469 -0.73 12.60 -7.62
C PHE A 469 0.22 13.43 -8.48
N TYR A 470 1.23 14.07 -7.87
CA TYR A 470 2.25 14.82 -8.58
C TYR A 470 2.97 13.97 -9.62
N ALA A 471 3.43 12.78 -9.23
CA ALA A 471 4.10 11.85 -10.13
C ALA A 471 3.20 11.45 -11.32
N ALA A 472 1.92 11.16 -11.06
CA ALA A 472 0.95 10.78 -12.09
C ALA A 472 0.75 11.87 -13.15
N VAL A 473 0.63 13.14 -12.73
CA VAL A 473 0.32 14.26 -13.66
C VAL A 473 1.56 14.87 -14.29
N THR A 474 2.74 14.74 -13.67
CA THR A 474 3.97 15.39 -14.16
C THR A 474 4.97 14.43 -14.76
N ARG A 475 5.02 13.18 -14.29
CA ARG A 475 6.04 12.17 -14.60
C ARG A 475 7.46 12.68 -14.32
N LYS A 476 7.62 13.44 -13.24
CA LYS A 476 8.90 14.01 -12.80
C LYS A 476 9.39 13.32 -11.53
N GLN A 477 10.68 13.39 -11.29
CA GLN A 477 11.23 13.17 -9.96
C GLN A 477 10.67 14.22 -8.99
N LEU A 478 10.70 13.91 -7.69
CA LEU A 478 10.21 14.83 -6.66
C LEU A 478 11.02 16.15 -6.58
N ASN A 479 12.19 16.23 -7.21
CA ASN A 479 12.98 17.46 -7.39
C ASN A 479 12.54 18.32 -8.59
N GLY A 480 11.51 17.89 -9.35
CA GLY A 480 10.95 18.60 -10.50
C GLY A 480 11.62 18.28 -11.85
N LEU A 481 12.59 17.37 -11.89
CA LEU A 481 13.32 17.01 -13.11
C LEU A 481 12.82 15.68 -13.72
N PRO A 482 12.97 15.50 -15.04
CA PRO A 482 13.23 16.53 -16.05
C PRO A 482 12.04 17.48 -16.22
N GLU A 483 12.25 18.71 -16.68
CA GLU A 483 11.17 19.71 -16.80
C GLU A 483 9.99 19.24 -17.65
N SER A 484 10.24 18.47 -18.71
CA SER A 484 9.17 17.89 -19.57
C SER A 484 8.41 16.74 -18.91
N GLY A 485 8.95 16.14 -17.84
CA GLY A 485 8.59 14.80 -17.37
C GLY A 485 9.17 13.70 -18.26
N PHE A 486 9.29 12.50 -17.71
CA PHE A 486 9.68 11.30 -18.47
C PHE A 486 8.50 10.82 -19.33
N GLU A 487 8.75 10.40 -20.57
CA GLU A 487 7.73 9.88 -21.50
C GLU A 487 6.40 10.65 -21.40
N ALA A 488 6.41 11.94 -21.70
CA ALA A 488 5.32 12.89 -21.41
C ALA A 488 3.94 12.50 -22.00
N ALA A 489 3.91 11.62 -23.01
CA ALA A 489 2.66 11.09 -23.58
C ALA A 489 1.89 10.17 -22.60
N GLU A 490 2.57 9.64 -21.60
CA GLU A 490 2.00 8.77 -20.57
C GLU A 490 1.54 9.53 -19.31
N LYS A 491 1.57 10.88 -19.30
CA LYS A 491 1.00 11.69 -18.21
C LYS A 491 -0.50 11.46 -18.09
N LEU A 492 -0.99 11.39 -16.88
CA LEU A 492 -2.41 11.46 -16.61
C LEU A 492 -2.88 12.92 -16.54
N SER A 493 -4.12 13.18 -16.96
CA SER A 493 -4.77 14.43 -16.57
C SER A 493 -5.00 14.45 -15.06
N ARG A 494 -5.25 15.63 -14.50
CA ARG A 494 -5.55 15.74 -13.05
C ARG A 494 -6.82 14.99 -12.67
N GLU A 495 -7.83 15.01 -13.53
CA GLU A 495 -9.07 14.27 -13.37
C GLU A 495 -8.82 12.75 -13.39
N GLN A 496 -8.01 12.27 -14.34
CA GLN A 496 -7.63 10.86 -14.42
C GLN A 496 -6.84 10.43 -13.18
N ALA A 497 -5.90 11.25 -12.71
CA ALA A 497 -5.12 10.98 -11.51
C ALA A 497 -6.01 10.93 -10.25
N LEU A 498 -6.94 11.90 -10.09
CA LEU A 498 -7.89 11.89 -8.98
C LEU A 498 -8.78 10.63 -9.04
N GLN A 499 -9.31 10.27 -10.20
CA GLN A 499 -10.11 9.06 -10.38
C GLN A 499 -9.32 7.78 -10.07
N ALA A 500 -8.04 7.70 -10.49
CA ALA A 500 -7.18 6.55 -10.20
C ALA A 500 -6.95 6.34 -8.70
N MET A 501 -6.88 7.44 -7.93
CA MET A 501 -6.66 7.45 -6.49
C MET A 501 -7.94 7.42 -5.65
N THR A 502 -9.12 7.33 -6.27
CA THR A 502 -10.42 7.36 -5.58
C THR A 502 -11.39 6.34 -6.19
N ALA A 503 -12.12 6.68 -7.25
CA ALA A 503 -13.15 5.84 -7.85
C ALA A 503 -12.61 4.50 -8.38
N ALA A 504 -11.43 4.48 -9.01
CA ALA A 504 -10.83 3.25 -9.53
C ALA A 504 -10.36 2.33 -8.39
N GLY A 505 -9.85 2.87 -7.28
CA GLY A 505 -9.56 2.11 -6.08
C GLY A 505 -10.81 1.45 -5.50
N ALA A 506 -11.91 2.22 -5.37
CA ALA A 506 -13.19 1.68 -4.92
C ALA A 506 -13.71 0.57 -5.83
N PHE A 507 -13.63 0.76 -7.15
CA PHE A 507 -13.99 -0.27 -8.14
C PHE A 507 -13.13 -1.52 -7.99
N ALA A 508 -11.82 -1.37 -7.80
CA ALA A 508 -10.90 -2.48 -7.64
C ALA A 508 -11.19 -3.34 -6.39
N ALA A 509 -11.87 -2.78 -5.39
CA ALA A 509 -12.30 -3.44 -4.17
C ALA A 509 -13.77 -3.92 -4.18
N PHE A 510 -14.53 -3.74 -5.27
CA PHE A 510 -15.98 -3.98 -5.35
C PHE A 510 -16.81 -3.07 -4.44
N GLU A 511 -16.33 -1.87 -4.15
CA GLU A 511 -16.94 -0.93 -3.19
C GLU A 511 -17.34 0.41 -3.85
N GLU A 512 -17.37 0.47 -5.18
CA GLU A 512 -17.74 1.69 -5.93
C GLU A 512 -19.17 2.16 -5.69
N GLN A 513 -20.03 1.30 -5.19
CA GLN A 513 -21.41 1.68 -4.84
C GLN A 513 -21.49 2.44 -3.52
N VAL A 514 -20.48 2.32 -2.66
CA VAL A 514 -20.50 2.89 -1.31
C VAL A 514 -19.42 3.93 -1.03
N LYS A 515 -18.37 4.03 -1.88
CA LYS A 515 -17.27 5.00 -1.71
C LYS A 515 -16.57 5.35 -3.02
N GLY A 516 -15.54 6.17 -2.96
CA GLY A 516 -14.65 6.53 -4.09
C GLY A 516 -15.08 7.76 -4.87
N THR A 517 -16.31 8.24 -4.69
CA THR A 517 -16.81 9.52 -5.21
C THR A 517 -17.68 10.20 -4.16
N LEU A 518 -17.82 11.53 -4.24
CA LEU A 518 -18.73 12.29 -3.37
C LEU A 518 -20.11 12.37 -4.06
N ALA A 519 -20.86 11.29 -4.02
CA ALA A 519 -22.19 11.18 -4.60
C ALA A 519 -23.24 10.77 -3.55
N PRO A 520 -24.51 11.13 -3.69
CA PRO A 520 -25.56 10.74 -2.75
C PRO A 520 -25.62 9.24 -2.49
N GLY A 521 -25.81 8.86 -1.23
CA GLY A 521 -25.86 7.47 -0.75
C GLY A 521 -24.51 6.83 -0.45
N LYS A 522 -23.41 7.48 -0.80
CA LYS A 522 -22.05 6.99 -0.48
C LYS A 522 -21.57 7.51 0.87
N TYR A 523 -20.60 6.82 1.45
CA TYR A 523 -19.95 7.27 2.68
C TYR A 523 -19.37 8.67 2.52
N ALA A 524 -19.48 9.48 3.54
CA ALA A 524 -18.81 10.76 3.64
C ALA A 524 -17.33 10.53 4.00
N ASP A 525 -16.59 9.96 3.04
CA ASP A 525 -15.14 9.80 3.08
C ASP A 525 -14.54 10.90 2.21
N LEU A 526 -13.88 11.89 2.81
CA LEU A 526 -13.37 13.06 2.10
C LEU A 526 -12.12 13.66 2.75
N VAL A 527 -11.43 14.48 1.96
CA VAL A 527 -10.23 15.21 2.40
C VAL A 527 -10.36 16.69 2.09
N VAL A 528 -9.94 17.50 3.04
CA VAL A 528 -9.77 18.95 2.86
C VAL A 528 -8.29 19.22 2.59
N LEU A 529 -7.98 19.78 1.44
CA LEU A 529 -6.63 20.17 1.02
C LEU A 529 -6.40 21.67 1.16
N SER A 530 -5.16 22.08 1.47
CA SER A 530 -4.80 23.49 1.69
C SER A 530 -4.82 24.35 0.44
N GLN A 531 -4.83 23.72 -0.74
CA GLN A 531 -4.91 24.42 -2.03
C GLN A 531 -5.50 23.51 -3.10
N ASP A 532 -5.91 24.12 -4.21
CA ASP A 532 -6.59 23.45 -5.31
C ASP A 532 -5.61 22.70 -6.21
N ILE A 533 -5.37 21.40 -5.90
CA ILE A 533 -4.46 20.55 -6.69
C ILE A 533 -4.92 20.38 -8.15
N MET A 534 -6.19 20.67 -8.45
CA MET A 534 -6.73 20.60 -9.80
C MET A 534 -6.40 21.85 -10.64
N GLN A 535 -5.93 22.95 -10.00
CA GLN A 535 -5.72 24.25 -10.64
C GLN A 535 -4.32 24.83 -10.43
N VAL A 536 -3.66 24.58 -9.28
CA VAL A 536 -2.33 25.13 -8.99
C VAL A 536 -1.30 24.74 -10.04
N PRO A 537 -0.27 25.55 -10.31
CA PRO A 537 0.86 25.13 -11.16
C PRO A 537 1.46 23.81 -10.70
N GLU A 538 1.95 22.98 -11.64
CA GLU A 538 2.58 21.68 -11.31
C GLU A 538 3.63 21.80 -10.19
N SER A 539 4.43 22.88 -10.22
CA SER A 539 5.49 23.13 -9.22
C SER A 539 4.98 23.34 -7.79
N GLN A 540 3.69 23.68 -7.62
CA GLN A 540 3.08 23.95 -6.32
C GLN A 540 2.26 22.75 -5.79
N ILE A 541 2.00 21.73 -6.60
CA ILE A 541 1.20 20.58 -6.17
C ILE A 541 1.77 19.99 -4.87
N ARG A 542 3.09 19.79 -4.78
CA ARG A 542 3.77 19.20 -3.62
C ARG A 542 3.77 20.08 -2.36
N GLU A 543 3.42 21.35 -2.49
CA GLU A 543 3.25 22.27 -1.34
C GLU A 543 1.90 22.07 -0.65
N THR A 544 0.98 21.33 -1.29
CA THR A 544 -0.35 21.03 -0.76
C THR A 544 -0.23 20.22 0.53
N LYS A 545 -1.06 20.59 1.52
CA LYS A 545 -1.16 19.87 2.79
C LYS A 545 -2.57 19.32 2.96
N VAL A 546 -2.67 18.16 3.55
CA VAL A 546 -3.92 17.65 4.09
C VAL A 546 -4.23 18.47 5.34
N LEU A 547 -5.39 19.09 5.37
CA LEU A 547 -5.87 19.87 6.51
C LEU A 547 -6.78 19.06 7.40
N LYS A 548 -7.68 18.27 6.79
CA LYS A 548 -8.63 17.42 7.51
C LYS A 548 -8.96 16.19 6.69
N THR A 549 -9.21 15.08 7.38
CA THR A 549 -9.66 13.82 6.78
C THR A 549 -10.92 13.34 7.49
N MET A 550 -11.94 13.02 6.73
CA MET A 550 -13.22 12.50 7.23
C MET A 550 -13.43 11.07 6.73
N VAL A 551 -13.85 10.18 7.61
CA VAL A 551 -14.23 8.80 7.28
C VAL A 551 -15.60 8.48 7.88
N GLY A 552 -16.59 8.20 7.03
CA GLY A 552 -17.95 7.92 7.46
C GLY A 552 -18.57 9.09 8.25
N GLY A 553 -18.40 10.32 7.78
CA GLY A 553 -18.94 11.52 8.39
C GLY A 553 -18.23 11.99 9.67
N ARG A 554 -17.13 11.34 10.07
CA ARG A 554 -16.38 11.70 11.28
C ARG A 554 -15.00 12.22 10.90
N TRP A 555 -14.59 13.36 11.47
CA TRP A 555 -13.23 13.84 11.36
C TRP A 555 -12.30 12.88 12.12
N VAL A 556 -11.40 12.20 11.40
CA VAL A 556 -10.40 11.28 11.96
C VAL A 556 -9.03 11.92 12.01
N TYR A 557 -8.84 13.03 11.28
CA TYR A 557 -7.63 13.84 11.33
C TYR A 557 -7.98 15.31 11.11
N GLU A 558 -7.40 16.16 11.94
CA GLU A 558 -7.42 17.62 11.79
C GLU A 558 -6.03 18.15 12.09
N LYS A 559 -5.44 18.85 11.11
CA LYS A 559 -4.12 19.46 11.28
C LYS A 559 -4.23 20.61 12.27
N GLU A 560 -3.45 20.55 13.33
CA GLU A 560 -3.34 21.65 14.30
C GLU A 560 -2.93 22.95 13.58
N ALA A 561 -3.62 24.05 13.89
CA ALA A 561 -3.20 25.35 13.44
C ALA A 561 -1.82 25.63 14.05
N PRO A 562 -0.84 26.19 13.30
CA PRO A 562 0.40 26.63 13.90
C PRO A 562 0.05 27.61 15.03
N ASP A 563 0.62 27.38 16.22
CA ASP A 563 0.46 28.28 17.35
C ASP A 563 0.74 29.72 16.88
N SER A 564 -0.27 30.59 16.99
CA SER A 564 -0.11 32.00 16.72
C SER A 564 0.76 32.62 17.80
N ASN A 565 2.07 32.57 17.59
CA ASN A 565 3.04 33.32 18.40
C ASN A 565 3.02 34.82 18.05
#